data_41901650c1e48ca79a0e2b6d151bc486
#
_entry.id   41901650c1e48ca79a0e2b6d151bc486
#
_cell.length_a   1.000
_cell.length_b   1.000
_cell.length_c   1.000
_cell.angle_alpha   90.00
_cell.angle_beta   90.00
_cell.angle_gamma   90.00
#
_symmetry.space_group_name_H-M   'P 1'
#
loop_
_entity.id
_entity.type
_entity.pdbx_description
1 polymer ?
#
loop_
_entity_poly.entity_id
_entity_poly.type
_entity_poly.pdbx_seq_one_letter_code
_entity_poly.pdbx_strand_id
1 'polypeptide(L)'
;MAEILDGKETAASLETVLKERLAKLRKQQLEPKLAIILAGSSKPSAMYASFMQKVAKGYGIESEIFRESEDITEEELGSLITDLSHDREITGILMMMPLPKGISEEKMISLIDPDKDVDGLTDTNSGRLFAGKEGLFGCTPRAVMAILDHYHINPDGKKAVVIGRSNVIGKPVSLMLLKKNATVTICHSHTKDVAHITKDADILVAAVGHAGYVTADMVKEGAVVIDVGINWVNGKTVGDVAFEEVAEKAGAITPVPGGVGSVTTTMVIENIIAAGEKQLAKRG
;
A
#
# COMPACT_ATOMS: atom_id res chain seq x y z
N MET A 1 -6.66 -27.15 -6.83
CA MET A 1 -5.82 -25.97 -7.13
C MET A 1 -6.59 -24.72 -6.72
N ALA A 2 -5.92 -23.81 -6.04
CA ALA A 2 -6.49 -22.53 -5.58
C ALA A 2 -6.92 -21.63 -6.74
N GLU A 3 -7.92 -20.80 -6.53
CA GLU A 3 -8.23 -19.65 -7.39
C GLU A 3 -7.08 -18.64 -7.32
N ILE A 4 -6.62 -18.17 -8.48
CA ILE A 4 -5.54 -17.18 -8.54
C ILE A 4 -6.13 -15.77 -8.42
N LEU A 5 -5.76 -15.07 -7.36
CA LEU A 5 -6.17 -13.69 -7.12
C LEU A 5 -5.25 -12.72 -7.87
N ASP A 6 -5.56 -12.50 -9.17
CA ASP A 6 -4.74 -11.66 -10.06
C ASP A 6 -4.88 -10.17 -9.70
N GLY A 7 -3.76 -9.56 -9.29
CA GLY A 7 -3.72 -8.14 -8.96
C GLY A 7 -3.87 -7.22 -10.17
N LYS A 8 -3.50 -7.68 -11.38
CA LYS A 8 -3.68 -6.87 -12.60
C LYS A 8 -5.15 -6.77 -12.98
N GLU A 9 -5.89 -7.87 -12.83
CA GLU A 9 -7.34 -7.89 -13.05
C GLU A 9 -8.03 -6.97 -12.03
N THR A 10 -7.65 -7.07 -10.76
CA THR A 10 -8.12 -6.16 -9.70
C THR A 10 -7.84 -4.70 -10.03
N ALA A 11 -6.61 -4.36 -10.43
CA ALA A 11 -6.24 -2.99 -10.80
C ALA A 11 -7.06 -2.48 -12.01
N ALA A 12 -7.26 -3.32 -13.02
CA ALA A 12 -8.06 -2.97 -14.21
C ALA A 12 -9.53 -2.72 -13.87
N SER A 13 -10.11 -3.49 -12.94
CA SER A 13 -11.51 -3.29 -12.51
C SER A 13 -11.74 -1.95 -11.82
N LEU A 14 -10.72 -1.40 -11.15
CA LEU A 14 -10.79 -0.10 -10.47
C LEU A 14 -10.63 1.08 -11.42
N GLU A 15 -10.00 0.89 -12.59
CA GLU A 15 -9.61 1.98 -13.48
C GLU A 15 -10.81 2.83 -13.93
N THR A 16 -11.93 2.21 -14.28
CA THR A 16 -13.14 2.91 -14.75
C THR A 16 -13.69 3.82 -13.65
N VAL A 17 -13.84 3.30 -12.43
CA VAL A 17 -14.37 4.07 -11.29
C VAL A 17 -13.44 5.23 -10.94
N LEU A 18 -12.12 5.01 -10.97
CA LEU A 18 -11.13 6.05 -10.69
C LEU A 18 -11.16 7.16 -11.76
N LYS A 19 -11.29 6.81 -13.03
CA LYS A 19 -11.45 7.81 -14.13
C LYS A 19 -12.74 8.62 -13.99
N GLU A 20 -13.83 7.99 -13.59
CA GLU A 20 -15.10 8.70 -13.33
C GLU A 20 -14.98 9.69 -12.15
N ARG A 21 -14.36 9.27 -11.05
CA ARG A 21 -14.11 10.14 -9.88
C ARG A 21 -13.21 11.32 -10.28
N LEU A 22 -12.15 11.06 -11.03
CA LEU A 22 -11.25 12.09 -11.54
C LEU A 22 -11.98 13.09 -12.46
N ALA A 23 -12.86 12.61 -13.35
CA ALA A 23 -13.68 13.49 -14.19
C ALA A 23 -14.62 14.38 -13.36
N LYS A 24 -15.14 13.90 -12.22
CA LYS A 24 -15.94 14.72 -11.30
C LYS A 24 -15.11 15.84 -10.64
N LEU A 25 -13.87 15.57 -10.24
CA LEU A 25 -12.96 16.59 -9.73
C LEU A 25 -12.73 17.70 -10.76
N ARG A 26 -12.43 17.32 -12.00
CA ARG A 26 -12.20 18.27 -13.12
C ARG A 26 -13.42 19.14 -13.43
N LYS A 27 -14.62 18.57 -13.41
CA LYS A 27 -15.86 19.35 -13.55
C LYS A 27 -16.03 20.41 -12.48
N GLN A 28 -15.43 20.22 -11.30
CA GLN A 28 -15.41 21.17 -10.19
C GLN A 28 -14.15 22.03 -10.18
N GLN A 29 -13.45 22.13 -11.32
CA GLN A 29 -12.25 22.95 -11.52
C GLN A 29 -11.09 22.59 -10.56
N LEU A 30 -10.96 21.31 -10.21
CA LEU A 30 -9.79 20.79 -9.52
C LEU A 30 -9.06 19.80 -10.43
N GLU A 31 -7.85 20.19 -10.86
CA GLU A 31 -6.91 19.32 -11.56
C GLU A 31 -5.89 18.77 -10.56
N PRO A 32 -5.97 17.47 -10.22
CA PRO A 32 -5.04 16.91 -9.25
C PRO A 32 -3.59 16.97 -9.76
N LYS A 33 -2.67 17.37 -8.88
CA LYS A 33 -1.23 17.39 -9.14
C LYS A 33 -0.48 16.60 -8.06
N LEU A 34 0.44 15.73 -8.50
CA LEU A 34 1.27 14.88 -7.65
C LEU A 34 2.70 15.43 -7.59
N ALA A 35 3.16 15.76 -6.39
CA ALA A 35 4.57 15.99 -6.11
C ALA A 35 5.24 14.67 -5.71
N ILE A 36 6.31 14.29 -6.43
CA ILE A 36 7.13 13.11 -6.12
C ILE A 36 8.47 13.61 -5.61
N ILE A 37 8.80 13.35 -4.37
CA ILE A 37 10.08 13.76 -3.77
C ILE A 37 11.06 12.59 -3.89
N LEU A 38 12.18 12.84 -4.56
CA LEU A 38 13.25 11.88 -4.75
C LEU A 38 14.57 12.48 -4.26
N ALA A 39 14.95 12.18 -3.03
CA ALA A 39 16.23 12.57 -2.45
C ALA A 39 17.24 11.44 -2.53
N GLY A 40 18.45 11.79 -2.98
CA GLY A 40 19.58 10.85 -3.08
C GLY A 40 19.70 10.11 -4.40
N SER A 41 20.60 9.13 -4.42
CA SER A 41 21.09 8.46 -5.63
C SER A 41 20.55 7.04 -5.85
N SER A 42 19.51 6.63 -5.10
CA SER A 42 18.91 5.29 -5.18
C SER A 42 18.30 5.03 -6.56
N LYS A 43 18.94 4.13 -7.34
CA LYS A 43 18.40 3.73 -8.66
C LYS A 43 16.99 3.10 -8.58
N PRO A 44 16.70 2.19 -7.64
CA PRO A 44 15.34 1.64 -7.50
C PRO A 44 14.31 2.73 -7.24
N SER A 45 14.58 3.69 -6.33
CA SER A 45 13.68 4.80 -6.02
C SER A 45 13.46 5.71 -7.22
N ALA A 46 14.52 6.01 -8.01
CA ALA A 46 14.42 6.79 -9.24
C ALA A 46 13.60 6.09 -10.32
N MET A 47 13.75 4.77 -10.45
CA MET A 47 12.93 3.97 -11.38
C MET A 47 11.45 3.97 -10.96
N TYR A 48 11.18 3.80 -9.67
CA TYR A 48 9.80 3.81 -9.16
C TYR A 48 9.17 5.20 -9.29
N ALA A 49 9.88 6.28 -8.99
CA ALA A 49 9.41 7.66 -9.20
C ALA A 49 9.03 7.91 -10.67
N SER A 50 9.90 7.50 -11.61
CA SER A 50 9.65 7.62 -13.05
C SER A 50 8.47 6.74 -13.51
N PHE A 51 8.32 5.56 -12.92
CA PHE A 51 7.19 4.68 -13.18
C PHE A 51 5.88 5.31 -12.67
N MET A 52 5.86 5.83 -11.44
CA MET A 52 4.69 6.52 -10.88
C MET A 52 4.29 7.75 -11.69
N GLN A 53 5.25 8.51 -12.20
CA GLN A 53 4.98 9.62 -13.12
C GLN A 53 4.26 9.15 -14.39
N LYS A 54 4.67 8.02 -14.98
CA LYS A 54 4.01 7.42 -16.14
C LYS A 54 2.59 6.95 -15.81
N VAL A 55 2.42 6.32 -14.63
CA VAL A 55 1.10 5.88 -14.15
C VAL A 55 0.18 7.08 -13.97
N ALA A 56 0.61 8.13 -13.27
CA ALA A 56 -0.17 9.37 -13.08
C ALA A 56 -0.56 9.99 -14.43
N LYS A 57 0.38 10.08 -15.38
CA LYS A 57 0.11 10.56 -16.73
C LYS A 57 -0.95 9.72 -17.47
N GLY A 58 -0.96 8.41 -17.28
CA GLY A 58 -1.97 7.50 -17.85
C GLY A 58 -3.40 7.83 -17.39
N TYR A 59 -3.56 8.38 -16.20
CA TYR A 59 -4.80 8.92 -15.66
C TYR A 59 -5.01 10.40 -16.01
N GLY A 60 -4.05 11.04 -16.69
CA GLY A 60 -4.06 12.47 -16.96
C GLY A 60 -3.83 13.34 -15.72
N ILE A 61 -3.20 12.79 -14.69
CA ILE A 61 -2.78 13.53 -13.50
C ILE A 61 -1.41 14.12 -13.77
N GLU A 62 -1.28 15.45 -13.58
CA GLU A 62 0.00 16.13 -13.66
C GLU A 62 0.88 15.67 -12.48
N SER A 63 2.17 15.47 -12.78
CA SER A 63 3.12 15.06 -11.73
C SER A 63 4.49 15.65 -11.98
N GLU A 64 5.14 16.07 -10.90
CA GLU A 64 6.47 16.64 -10.92
C GLU A 64 7.38 15.86 -9.97
N ILE A 65 8.62 15.58 -10.42
CA ILE A 65 9.63 14.91 -9.59
C ILE A 65 10.61 15.98 -9.10
N PHE A 66 10.58 16.25 -7.81
CA PHE A 66 11.53 17.08 -7.09
C PHE A 66 12.76 16.22 -6.78
N ARG A 67 13.83 16.48 -7.52
CA ARG A 67 15.09 15.69 -7.43
C ARG A 67 16.07 16.43 -6.57
N GLU A 68 16.39 15.82 -5.43
CA GLU A 68 17.35 16.37 -4.49
C GLU A 68 18.62 15.51 -4.44
N SER A 69 19.76 16.15 -4.17
CA SER A 69 21.06 15.47 -4.15
C SER A 69 21.16 14.54 -2.92
N GLU A 70 22.20 13.67 -2.94
CA GLU A 70 22.57 12.83 -1.79
C GLU A 70 23.01 13.67 -0.58
N ASP A 71 23.53 14.90 -0.85
CA ASP A 71 24.07 15.81 0.17
C ASP A 71 23.03 16.79 0.72
N ILE A 72 21.76 16.67 0.32
CA ILE A 72 20.68 17.52 0.87
C ILE A 72 20.65 17.42 2.38
N THR A 73 20.49 18.54 3.05
CA THR A 73 20.33 18.57 4.51
C THR A 73 18.90 18.26 4.93
N GLU A 74 18.74 17.81 6.17
CA GLU A 74 17.41 17.58 6.75
C GLU A 74 16.55 18.85 6.79
N GLU A 75 17.19 20.02 6.98
CA GLU A 75 16.51 21.32 6.98
C GLU A 75 16.00 21.70 5.60
N GLU A 76 16.83 21.56 4.55
CA GLU A 76 16.44 21.85 3.17
C GLU A 76 15.33 20.94 2.69
N LEU A 77 15.45 19.61 2.94
CA LEU A 77 14.40 18.66 2.59
C LEU A 77 13.10 18.93 3.36
N GLY A 78 13.21 19.28 4.65
CA GLY A 78 12.07 19.65 5.48
C GLY A 78 11.37 20.91 4.99
N SER A 79 12.13 21.93 4.51
CA SER A 79 11.57 23.13 3.88
C SER A 79 10.79 22.78 2.62
N LEU A 80 11.38 22.00 1.71
CA LEU A 80 10.71 21.54 0.48
C LEU A 80 9.38 20.82 0.80
N ILE A 81 9.40 19.86 1.73
CA ILE A 81 8.19 19.12 2.12
C ILE A 81 7.12 20.08 2.68
N THR A 82 7.53 21.02 3.51
CA THR A 82 6.63 22.01 4.11
C THR A 82 6.02 22.93 3.05
N ASP A 83 6.81 23.41 2.09
CA ASP A 83 6.34 24.25 0.98
C ASP A 83 5.31 23.49 0.12
N LEU A 84 5.62 22.26 -0.26
CA LEU A 84 4.69 21.40 -1.02
C LEU A 84 3.41 21.07 -0.22
N SER A 85 3.53 20.90 1.09
CA SER A 85 2.37 20.69 1.97
C SER A 85 1.45 21.91 2.03
N HIS A 86 1.98 23.11 1.96
CA HIS A 86 1.21 24.35 1.96
C HIS A 86 0.74 24.80 0.56
N ASP A 87 1.36 24.32 -0.51
CA ASP A 87 1.00 24.65 -1.88
C ASP A 87 -0.40 24.12 -2.23
N ARG A 88 -1.32 25.03 -2.55
CA ARG A 88 -2.72 24.71 -2.87
C ARG A 88 -2.89 24.00 -4.23
N GLU A 89 -1.89 24.08 -5.11
CA GLU A 89 -1.90 23.37 -6.38
C GLU A 89 -1.51 21.89 -6.25
N ILE A 90 -0.72 21.55 -5.22
CA ILE A 90 -0.34 20.16 -4.95
C ILE A 90 -1.48 19.44 -4.23
N THR A 91 -1.96 18.38 -4.85
CA THR A 91 -3.02 17.52 -4.31
C THR A 91 -2.46 16.35 -3.51
N GLY A 92 -1.33 15.80 -3.91
CA GLY A 92 -0.70 14.68 -3.24
C GLY A 92 0.82 14.77 -3.22
N ILE A 93 1.43 14.24 -2.17
CA ILE A 93 2.88 14.16 -1.98
C ILE A 93 3.25 12.69 -1.82
N LEU A 94 4.17 12.22 -2.68
CA LEU A 94 4.74 10.87 -2.64
C LEU A 94 6.24 10.99 -2.40
N MET A 95 6.70 10.58 -1.23
CA MET A 95 8.12 10.63 -0.88
C MET A 95 8.79 9.28 -1.10
N MET A 96 9.83 9.26 -1.94
CA MET A 96 10.59 8.04 -2.22
C MET A 96 11.49 7.66 -1.05
N MET A 97 11.43 6.40 -0.66
CA MET A 97 12.29 5.81 0.37
C MET A 97 13.33 4.86 -0.27
N PRO A 98 14.48 4.63 0.38
CA PRO A 98 14.97 5.29 1.59
C PRO A 98 15.47 6.72 1.33
N LEU A 99 15.49 7.56 2.36
CA LEU A 99 16.11 8.87 2.33
C LEU A 99 17.65 8.76 2.46
N PRO A 100 18.41 9.81 2.11
CA PRO A 100 19.84 9.89 2.33
C PRO A 100 20.22 9.64 3.79
N LYS A 101 21.41 9.08 4.02
CA LYS A 101 21.92 8.80 5.37
C LYS A 101 22.00 10.09 6.20
N GLY A 102 21.50 10.01 7.44
CA GLY A 102 21.53 11.14 8.38
C GLY A 102 20.25 11.96 8.40
N ILE A 103 19.32 11.73 7.48
CA ILE A 103 17.99 12.33 7.47
C ILE A 103 17.00 11.40 8.19
N SER A 104 16.24 11.93 9.14
CA SER A 104 15.20 11.19 9.83
C SER A 104 13.95 11.04 8.98
N GLU A 105 13.67 9.81 8.52
CA GLU A 105 12.45 9.50 7.75
C GLU A 105 11.19 9.87 8.55
N GLU A 106 11.15 9.54 9.85
CA GLU A 106 10.02 9.86 10.74
C GLU A 106 9.75 11.37 10.80
N LYS A 107 10.82 12.17 10.95
CA LYS A 107 10.70 13.62 10.98
C LYS A 107 10.21 14.15 9.63
N MET A 108 10.73 13.68 8.51
CA MET A 108 10.31 14.11 7.18
C MET A 108 8.86 13.73 6.89
N ILE A 109 8.43 12.53 7.23
CA ILE A 109 7.04 12.09 7.12
C ILE A 109 6.11 12.99 7.94
N SER A 110 6.52 13.41 9.14
CA SER A 110 5.70 14.25 10.01
C SER A 110 5.42 15.67 9.46
N LEU A 111 6.21 16.13 8.48
CA LEU A 111 6.04 17.43 7.82
C LEU A 111 5.03 17.38 6.65
N ILE A 112 4.68 16.18 6.18
CA ILE A 112 3.68 16.03 5.11
C ILE A 112 2.29 16.36 5.66
N ASP A 113 1.53 17.21 4.94
CA ASP A 113 0.10 17.39 5.24
C ASP A 113 -0.62 16.05 5.14
N PRO A 114 -1.25 15.54 6.23
CA PRO A 114 -1.93 14.25 6.22
C PRO A 114 -3.02 14.12 5.16
N ASP A 115 -3.58 15.21 4.66
CA ASP A 115 -4.58 15.20 3.59
C ASP A 115 -3.96 15.22 2.18
N LYS A 116 -2.61 15.29 2.09
CA LYS A 116 -1.81 15.12 0.86
C LYS A 116 -0.88 13.90 0.90
N ASP A 117 -0.85 13.16 1.99
CA ASP A 117 -0.02 11.98 2.22
C ASP A 117 -0.56 10.78 1.43
N VAL A 118 -0.23 10.71 0.13
CA VAL A 118 -0.81 9.69 -0.77
C VAL A 118 -0.26 8.29 -0.55
N ASP A 119 0.79 8.13 0.21
CA ASP A 119 1.31 6.81 0.62
C ASP A 119 0.82 6.37 2.02
N GLY A 120 0.15 7.27 2.74
CA GLY A 120 -0.51 6.98 4.02
C GLY A 120 0.45 6.68 5.16
N LEU A 121 1.61 7.35 5.18
CA LEU A 121 2.70 7.10 6.13
C LEU A 121 2.62 7.92 7.41
N THR A 122 1.87 9.03 7.41
CA THR A 122 1.80 9.94 8.56
C THR A 122 1.11 9.32 9.78
N ASP A 123 1.59 9.68 10.96
CA ASP A 123 0.98 9.26 12.23
C ASP A 123 -0.48 9.70 12.35
N THR A 124 -0.83 10.85 11.77
CA THR A 124 -2.21 11.33 11.72
C THR A 124 -3.11 10.36 10.95
N ASN A 125 -2.68 9.88 9.79
CA ASN A 125 -3.45 8.91 9.00
C ASN A 125 -3.48 7.54 9.68
N SER A 126 -2.38 7.13 10.31
CA SER A 126 -2.33 5.92 11.15
C SER A 126 -3.32 6.00 12.32
N GLY A 127 -3.38 7.16 12.99
CA GLY A 127 -4.36 7.42 14.06
C GLY A 127 -5.80 7.45 13.56
N ARG A 128 -6.05 8.00 12.37
CA ARG A 128 -7.38 7.96 11.71
C ARG A 128 -7.79 6.53 11.43
N LEU A 129 -6.89 5.70 10.90
CA LEU A 129 -7.16 4.28 10.66
C LEU A 129 -7.50 3.55 11.95
N PHE A 130 -6.69 3.73 13.00
CA PHE A 130 -6.93 3.13 14.32
C PHE A 130 -8.30 3.53 14.89
N ALA A 131 -8.70 4.79 14.73
CA ALA A 131 -9.97 5.33 15.21
C ALA A 131 -11.18 5.01 14.29
N GLY A 132 -10.97 4.27 13.19
CA GLY A 132 -12.02 3.96 12.20
C GLY A 132 -12.50 5.17 11.39
N LYS A 133 -11.76 6.30 11.42
CA LYS A 133 -12.07 7.54 10.69
C LYS A 133 -11.60 7.45 9.24
N GLU A 134 -12.04 8.40 8.42
CA GLU A 134 -11.57 8.57 7.04
C GLU A 134 -10.16 9.17 7.02
N GLY A 135 -9.33 8.69 6.09
CA GLY A 135 -7.94 9.10 5.92
C GLY A 135 -7.37 8.60 4.60
N LEU A 136 -6.15 9.03 4.30
CA LEU A 136 -5.33 8.43 3.25
C LEU A 136 -4.51 7.32 3.92
N PHE A 137 -4.69 6.10 3.49
CA PHE A 137 -4.06 4.94 4.14
C PHE A 137 -3.05 4.28 3.21
N GLY A 138 -2.13 3.52 3.80
CA GLY A 138 -1.06 2.85 3.10
C GLY A 138 -1.53 2.08 1.86
N CYS A 139 -0.83 2.28 0.75
CA CYS A 139 -1.22 1.73 -0.54
C CYS A 139 -1.21 0.19 -0.56
N THR A 140 -0.22 -0.44 0.07
CA THR A 140 -0.12 -1.91 0.13
C THR A 140 -1.25 -2.54 0.97
N PRO A 141 -1.56 -2.07 2.18
CA PRO A 141 -2.73 -2.52 2.93
C PRO A 141 -4.05 -2.37 2.16
N ARG A 142 -4.23 -1.24 1.48
CA ARG A 142 -5.41 -1.01 0.64
C ARG A 142 -5.47 -1.94 -0.56
N ALA A 143 -4.33 -2.28 -1.17
CA ALA A 143 -4.27 -3.25 -2.26
C ALA A 143 -4.73 -4.64 -1.81
N VAL A 144 -4.37 -5.07 -0.59
CA VAL A 144 -4.90 -6.32 0.00
C VAL A 144 -6.41 -6.27 0.09
N MET A 145 -6.97 -5.19 0.62
CA MET A 145 -8.43 -5.05 0.75
C MET A 145 -9.13 -4.98 -0.61
N ALA A 146 -8.53 -4.29 -1.59
CA ALA A 146 -9.07 -4.18 -2.95
C ALA A 146 -9.13 -5.56 -3.65
N ILE A 147 -8.14 -6.42 -3.44
CA ILE A 147 -8.15 -7.80 -3.96
C ILE A 147 -9.29 -8.58 -3.30
N LEU A 148 -9.42 -8.53 -1.97
CA LEU A 148 -10.51 -9.23 -1.27
C LEU A 148 -11.89 -8.75 -1.75
N ASP A 149 -12.07 -7.44 -1.91
CA ASP A 149 -13.34 -6.86 -2.39
C ASP A 149 -13.61 -7.26 -3.86
N HIS A 150 -12.60 -7.27 -4.74
CA HIS A 150 -12.74 -7.65 -6.16
C HIS A 150 -13.17 -9.10 -6.34
N TYR A 151 -12.58 -10.01 -5.58
CA TYR A 151 -12.93 -11.44 -5.62
C TYR A 151 -14.08 -11.81 -4.67
N HIS A 152 -14.81 -10.82 -4.17
CA HIS A 152 -15.97 -11.02 -3.27
C HIS A 152 -15.67 -11.86 -2.03
N ILE A 153 -14.43 -11.79 -1.55
CA ILE A 153 -14.00 -12.47 -0.34
C ILE A 153 -14.41 -11.61 0.86
N ASN A 154 -15.44 -12.04 1.57
CA ASN A 154 -15.97 -11.31 2.72
C ASN A 154 -15.26 -11.70 4.02
N PRO A 155 -14.54 -10.76 4.69
CA PRO A 155 -13.88 -11.02 5.97
C PRO A 155 -14.83 -11.12 7.17
N ASP A 156 -16.10 -10.75 7.03
CA ASP A 156 -17.07 -10.69 8.14
C ASP A 156 -17.19 -12.05 8.84
N GLY A 157 -16.96 -12.06 10.14
CA GLY A 157 -16.98 -13.26 10.98
C GLY A 157 -15.84 -14.25 10.76
N LYS A 158 -14.88 -13.96 9.86
CA LYS A 158 -13.76 -14.83 9.53
C LYS A 158 -12.59 -14.68 10.51
N LYS A 159 -11.82 -15.76 10.66
CA LYS A 159 -10.53 -15.73 11.36
C LYS A 159 -9.46 -15.25 10.37
N ALA A 160 -8.91 -14.06 10.59
CA ALA A 160 -7.82 -13.52 9.80
C ALA A 160 -6.53 -13.56 10.61
N VAL A 161 -5.47 -14.11 10.03
CA VAL A 161 -4.12 -14.08 10.61
C VAL A 161 -3.21 -13.26 9.70
N VAL A 162 -2.54 -12.28 10.29
CA VAL A 162 -1.54 -11.46 9.62
C VAL A 162 -0.18 -11.80 10.18
N ILE A 163 0.74 -12.31 9.35
CA ILE A 163 2.12 -12.57 9.73
C ILE A 163 2.94 -11.34 9.33
N GLY A 164 3.32 -10.54 10.33
CA GLY A 164 4.01 -9.26 10.20
C GLY A 164 3.34 -8.18 11.03
N ARG A 165 4.14 -7.26 11.59
CA ARG A 165 3.64 -6.16 12.44
C ARG A 165 4.26 -4.81 12.13
N SER A 166 4.70 -4.61 10.90
CA SER A 166 5.23 -3.31 10.47
C SER A 166 4.15 -2.23 10.54
N ASN A 167 4.58 -0.98 10.73
CA ASN A 167 3.67 0.17 10.71
C ASN A 167 3.10 0.43 9.31
N VAL A 168 3.80 -0.03 8.27
CA VAL A 168 3.43 0.22 6.86
C VAL A 168 2.46 -0.82 6.31
N ILE A 169 2.53 -2.09 6.78
CA ILE A 169 1.74 -3.19 6.19
C ILE A 169 0.95 -3.95 7.27
N GLY A 170 1.65 -4.64 8.17
CA GLY A 170 1.01 -5.63 9.06
C GLY A 170 -0.06 -5.04 9.97
N LYS A 171 0.26 -3.97 10.70
CA LYS A 171 -0.71 -3.28 11.57
C LYS A 171 -1.87 -2.67 10.76
N PRO A 172 -1.63 -1.91 9.67
CA PRO A 172 -2.71 -1.36 8.86
C PRO A 172 -3.65 -2.41 8.26
N VAL A 173 -3.12 -3.50 7.68
CA VAL A 173 -3.96 -4.59 7.15
C VAL A 173 -4.83 -5.19 8.26
N SER A 174 -4.24 -5.42 9.43
CA SER A 174 -4.97 -5.96 10.58
C SER A 174 -6.13 -5.07 11.01
N LEU A 175 -5.92 -3.76 11.05
CA LEU A 175 -6.97 -2.79 11.37
C LEU A 175 -8.06 -2.71 10.29
N MET A 176 -7.68 -2.82 9.00
CA MET A 176 -8.65 -2.84 7.90
C MET A 176 -9.49 -4.11 7.91
N LEU A 177 -8.91 -5.28 8.18
CA LEU A 177 -9.63 -6.55 8.36
C LEU A 177 -10.56 -6.50 9.58
N LEU A 178 -10.09 -5.94 10.70
CA LEU A 178 -10.92 -5.72 11.89
C LEU A 178 -12.12 -4.80 11.57
N LYS A 179 -11.92 -3.72 10.81
CA LYS A 179 -13.00 -2.82 10.36
C LYS A 179 -14.04 -3.54 9.49
N LYS A 180 -13.65 -4.63 8.80
CA LYS A 180 -14.54 -5.51 8.03
C LYS A 180 -15.08 -6.68 8.89
N ASN A 181 -15.06 -6.57 10.21
CA ASN A 181 -15.58 -7.52 11.20
C ASN A 181 -14.83 -8.88 11.23
N ALA A 182 -13.61 -8.97 10.75
CA ALA A 182 -12.79 -10.17 10.96
C ALA A 182 -12.31 -10.26 12.41
N THR A 183 -12.16 -11.49 12.93
CA THR A 183 -11.39 -11.75 14.13
C THR A 183 -9.92 -11.84 13.76
N VAL A 184 -9.11 -10.86 14.16
CA VAL A 184 -7.74 -10.71 13.68
C VAL A 184 -6.71 -11.15 14.71
N THR A 185 -5.77 -11.97 14.29
CA THR A 185 -4.56 -12.32 15.06
C THR A 185 -3.33 -11.82 14.30
N ILE A 186 -2.42 -11.15 15.01
CA ILE A 186 -1.14 -10.69 14.45
C ILE A 186 -0.03 -11.60 14.97
N CYS A 187 0.70 -12.27 14.07
CA CYS A 187 1.89 -13.05 14.34
C CYS A 187 3.16 -12.26 13.96
N HIS A 188 4.24 -12.50 14.67
CA HIS A 188 5.51 -11.80 14.45
C HIS A 188 6.70 -12.67 14.92
N SER A 189 7.91 -12.20 14.75
CA SER A 189 9.16 -12.93 15.08
C SER A 189 9.27 -13.46 16.53
N HIS A 190 8.47 -12.93 17.46
CA HIS A 190 8.40 -13.43 18.84
C HIS A 190 7.19 -14.34 19.11
N THR A 191 6.33 -14.58 18.12
CA THR A 191 5.19 -15.47 18.26
C THR A 191 5.69 -16.92 18.28
N LYS A 192 5.32 -17.66 19.31
CA LYS A 192 5.63 -19.10 19.39
C LYS A 192 4.64 -19.89 18.55
N ASP A 193 5.12 -20.93 17.90
CA ASP A 193 4.30 -21.87 17.15
C ASP A 193 3.31 -21.18 16.18
N VAL A 194 3.87 -20.36 15.28
CA VAL A 194 3.08 -19.61 14.28
C VAL A 194 2.22 -20.55 13.45
N ALA A 195 2.75 -21.73 13.06
CA ALA A 195 2.03 -22.73 12.28
C ALA A 195 0.74 -23.20 12.98
N HIS A 196 0.76 -23.34 14.30
CA HIS A 196 -0.44 -23.72 15.06
C HIS A 196 -1.53 -22.67 14.99
N ILE A 197 -1.16 -21.38 14.92
CA ILE A 197 -2.11 -20.25 14.85
C ILE A 197 -2.65 -20.11 13.42
N THR A 198 -1.78 -20.21 12.42
CA THR A 198 -2.13 -19.91 11.03
C THR A 198 -2.97 -21.01 10.37
N LYS A 199 -2.78 -22.28 10.77
CA LYS A 199 -3.53 -23.42 10.21
C LYS A 199 -5.06 -23.36 10.42
N ASP A 200 -5.54 -22.46 11.30
CA ASP A 200 -6.97 -22.25 11.55
C ASP A 200 -7.51 -20.97 10.86
N ALA A 201 -6.64 -20.22 10.17
CA ALA A 201 -7.01 -18.98 9.51
C ALA A 201 -7.87 -19.21 8.27
N ASP A 202 -9.00 -18.52 8.16
CA ASP A 202 -9.80 -18.44 6.94
C ASP A 202 -9.13 -17.51 5.91
N ILE A 203 -8.47 -16.44 6.41
CA ILE A 203 -7.69 -15.49 5.62
C ILE A 203 -6.30 -15.38 6.25
N LEU A 204 -5.27 -15.67 5.47
CA LEU A 204 -3.87 -15.57 5.87
C LEU A 204 -3.16 -14.51 5.04
N VAL A 205 -2.62 -13.48 5.70
CA VAL A 205 -1.81 -12.44 5.05
C VAL A 205 -0.35 -12.60 5.46
N ALA A 206 0.53 -12.85 4.49
CA ALA A 206 1.97 -12.97 4.71
C ALA A 206 2.68 -11.66 4.35
N ALA A 207 3.36 -11.05 5.33
CA ALA A 207 4.09 -9.78 5.19
C ALA A 207 5.34 -9.78 6.09
N VAL A 208 6.21 -10.77 5.90
CA VAL A 208 7.41 -11.01 6.73
C VAL A 208 8.71 -10.60 6.05
N GLY A 209 8.70 -10.46 4.71
CA GLY A 209 9.90 -10.16 3.92
C GLY A 209 10.92 -11.32 3.92
N HIS A 210 10.44 -12.54 3.94
CA HIS A 210 11.26 -13.76 3.91
C HIS A 210 10.66 -14.76 2.92
N ALA A 211 11.41 -15.04 1.86
CA ALA A 211 10.98 -15.91 0.78
C ALA A 211 10.55 -17.30 1.26
N GLY A 212 9.35 -17.76 0.87
CA GLY A 212 8.86 -19.09 1.16
C GLY A 212 8.66 -19.41 2.64
N TYR A 213 8.49 -18.40 3.48
CA TYR A 213 8.29 -18.57 4.92
C TYR A 213 6.99 -19.33 5.23
N VAL A 214 5.91 -19.05 4.50
CA VAL A 214 4.62 -19.73 4.67
C VAL A 214 4.59 -20.99 3.83
N THR A 215 4.50 -22.12 4.49
CA THR A 215 4.46 -23.48 3.90
C THR A 215 3.06 -24.09 4.00
N ALA A 216 2.79 -25.18 3.27
CA ALA A 216 1.45 -25.79 3.22
C ALA A 216 0.94 -26.27 4.59
N ASP A 217 1.81 -26.70 5.51
CA ASP A 217 1.44 -27.10 6.88
C ASP A 217 0.95 -25.92 7.76
N MET A 218 1.28 -24.69 7.35
CA MET A 218 0.83 -23.45 8.02
C MET A 218 -0.53 -22.95 7.52
N VAL A 219 -1.11 -23.56 6.49
CA VAL A 219 -2.32 -23.06 5.83
C VAL A 219 -3.49 -24.02 6.08
N LYS A 220 -4.67 -23.46 6.39
CA LYS A 220 -5.92 -24.22 6.46
C LYS A 220 -6.37 -24.65 5.06
N GLU A 221 -6.93 -25.83 4.94
CA GLU A 221 -7.59 -26.28 3.70
C GLU A 221 -8.69 -25.28 3.28
N GLY A 222 -8.63 -24.84 2.01
CA GLY A 222 -9.58 -23.86 1.48
C GLY A 222 -9.39 -22.41 1.94
N ALA A 223 -8.32 -22.08 2.67
CA ALA A 223 -8.05 -20.70 3.11
C ALA A 223 -7.74 -19.77 1.94
N VAL A 224 -8.00 -18.48 2.16
CA VAL A 224 -7.53 -17.39 1.28
C VAL A 224 -6.14 -16.96 1.75
N VAL A 225 -5.15 -16.99 0.85
CA VAL A 225 -3.77 -16.63 1.16
C VAL A 225 -3.36 -15.40 0.36
N ILE A 226 -3.02 -14.32 1.06
CA ILE A 226 -2.57 -13.06 0.46
C ILE A 226 -1.08 -12.90 0.75
N ASP A 227 -0.27 -13.02 -0.28
CA ASP A 227 1.17 -12.82 -0.21
C ASP A 227 1.54 -11.37 -0.55
N VAL A 228 2.06 -10.65 0.43
CA VAL A 228 2.52 -9.25 0.30
C VAL A 228 4.04 -9.18 0.12
N GLY A 229 4.74 -10.29 0.32
CA GLY A 229 6.19 -10.37 0.25
C GLY A 229 6.73 -10.05 -1.13
N ILE A 230 7.86 -9.34 -1.18
CA ILE A 230 8.65 -9.12 -2.39
C ILE A 230 10.09 -9.42 -2.03
N ASN A 231 10.60 -10.55 -2.50
CA ASN A 231 11.94 -11.02 -2.24
C ASN A 231 12.66 -11.27 -3.57
N TRP A 232 13.98 -11.07 -3.60
CA TRP A 232 14.80 -11.35 -4.77
C TRP A 232 15.66 -12.59 -4.53
N VAL A 233 15.31 -13.69 -5.19
CA VAL A 233 16.01 -14.97 -5.03
C VAL A 233 16.41 -15.51 -6.40
N ASN A 234 17.69 -15.79 -6.61
CA ASN A 234 18.23 -16.36 -7.84
C ASN A 234 17.80 -15.61 -9.12
N GLY A 235 17.78 -14.27 -9.08
CA GLY A 235 17.40 -13.44 -10.24
C GLY A 235 15.89 -13.38 -10.51
N LYS A 236 15.06 -13.85 -9.58
CA LYS A 236 13.59 -13.83 -9.70
C LYS A 236 12.95 -13.16 -8.50
N THR A 237 11.84 -12.48 -8.74
CA THR A 237 10.97 -11.99 -7.68
C THR A 237 10.09 -13.13 -7.17
N VAL A 238 10.08 -13.35 -5.86
CA VAL A 238 9.26 -14.35 -5.18
C VAL A 238 8.60 -13.74 -3.95
N GLY A 239 7.53 -14.36 -3.48
CA GLY A 239 6.80 -13.92 -2.29
C GLY A 239 7.31 -14.52 -0.99
N ASP A 240 6.57 -14.26 0.09
CA ASP A 240 6.78 -14.85 1.40
C ASP A 240 6.15 -16.25 1.51
N VAL A 241 5.34 -16.66 0.53
CA VAL A 241 4.62 -17.94 0.50
C VAL A 241 5.32 -18.92 -0.43
N ALA A 242 5.45 -20.17 -0.02
CA ALA A 242 5.87 -21.30 -0.86
C ALA A 242 4.72 -21.63 -1.83
N PHE A 243 4.61 -20.84 -2.91
CA PHE A 243 3.43 -20.73 -3.76
C PHE A 243 2.90 -22.08 -4.25
N GLU A 244 3.76 -22.92 -4.83
CA GLU A 244 3.36 -24.16 -5.49
C GLU A 244 2.63 -25.13 -4.53
N GLU A 245 3.24 -25.38 -3.35
CA GLU A 245 2.66 -26.30 -2.36
C GLU A 245 1.45 -25.71 -1.63
N VAL A 246 1.43 -24.39 -1.42
CA VAL A 246 0.30 -23.70 -0.76
C VAL A 246 -0.89 -23.60 -1.71
N ALA A 247 -0.67 -23.40 -3.01
CA ALA A 247 -1.73 -23.36 -4.02
C ALA A 247 -2.48 -24.70 -4.18
N GLU A 248 -1.87 -25.83 -3.80
CA GLU A 248 -2.56 -27.12 -3.78
C GLU A 248 -3.59 -27.20 -2.64
N LYS A 249 -3.39 -26.46 -1.55
CA LYS A 249 -4.19 -26.53 -0.32
C LYS A 249 -5.14 -25.34 -0.13
N ALA A 250 -4.71 -24.16 -0.51
CA ALA A 250 -5.51 -22.94 -0.41
C ALA A 250 -6.76 -23.00 -1.30
N GLY A 251 -7.82 -22.28 -0.93
CA GLY A 251 -8.97 -22.03 -1.79
C GLY A 251 -8.69 -20.92 -2.80
N ALA A 252 -7.94 -19.89 -2.38
CA ALA A 252 -7.52 -18.79 -3.23
C ALA A 252 -6.15 -18.25 -2.78
N ILE A 253 -5.34 -17.75 -3.73
CA ILE A 253 -3.97 -17.28 -3.44
C ILE A 253 -3.55 -16.17 -4.41
N THR A 254 -2.84 -15.16 -3.90
CA THR A 254 -2.19 -14.14 -4.75
C THR A 254 -0.84 -14.64 -5.26
N PRO A 255 -0.52 -14.46 -6.56
CA PRO A 255 0.81 -14.78 -7.09
C PRO A 255 1.82 -13.67 -6.79
N VAL A 256 3.11 -14.00 -6.74
CA VAL A 256 4.21 -13.03 -6.72
C VAL A 256 5.24 -13.41 -7.80
N PRO A 257 5.44 -12.56 -8.83
CA PRO A 257 4.78 -11.28 -9.12
C PRO A 257 3.35 -11.45 -9.66
N GLY A 258 2.57 -10.37 -9.64
CA GLY A 258 1.24 -10.34 -10.26
C GLY A 258 0.07 -10.18 -9.29
N GLY A 259 0.30 -10.34 -7.98
CA GLY A 259 -0.69 -10.14 -6.92
C GLY A 259 -0.71 -8.70 -6.38
N VAL A 260 -0.54 -8.56 -5.06
CA VAL A 260 -0.68 -7.29 -4.31
C VAL A 260 0.13 -6.15 -4.91
N GLY A 261 1.40 -6.39 -5.29
CA GLY A 261 2.26 -5.36 -5.88
C GLY A 261 1.73 -4.76 -7.19
N SER A 262 0.88 -5.47 -7.92
CA SER A 262 0.25 -4.94 -9.14
C SER A 262 -0.87 -3.94 -8.87
N VAL A 263 -1.42 -3.92 -7.65
CA VAL A 263 -2.53 -3.04 -7.26
C VAL A 263 -2.04 -1.78 -6.54
N THR A 264 -0.85 -1.82 -5.92
CA THR A 264 -0.34 -0.72 -5.07
C THR A 264 -0.30 0.63 -5.80
N THR A 265 0.13 0.67 -7.05
CA THR A 265 0.18 1.91 -7.84
C THR A 265 -1.20 2.49 -8.13
N THR A 266 -2.20 1.62 -8.32
CA THR A 266 -3.61 2.03 -8.46
C THR A 266 -4.12 2.65 -7.15
N MET A 267 -3.69 2.14 -6.00
CA MET A 267 -4.02 2.72 -4.70
C MET A 267 -3.41 4.11 -4.49
N VAL A 268 -2.21 4.38 -5.02
CA VAL A 268 -1.64 5.75 -5.03
C VAL A 268 -2.56 6.70 -5.81
N ILE A 269 -2.99 6.30 -7.01
CA ILE A 269 -3.93 7.10 -7.82
C ILE A 269 -5.24 7.34 -7.06
N GLU A 270 -5.77 6.32 -6.42
CA GLU A 270 -6.98 6.46 -5.61
C GLU A 270 -6.79 7.41 -4.43
N ASN A 271 -5.64 7.36 -3.75
CA ASN A 271 -5.31 8.32 -2.68
C ASN A 271 -5.19 9.75 -3.21
N ILE A 272 -4.60 9.97 -4.39
CA ILE A 272 -4.54 11.30 -5.02
C ILE A 272 -5.96 11.83 -5.28
N ILE A 273 -6.84 11.00 -5.81
CA ILE A 273 -8.24 11.37 -6.07
C ILE A 273 -8.95 11.69 -4.75
N ALA A 274 -8.80 10.84 -3.74
CA ALA A 274 -9.40 11.06 -2.42
C ALA A 274 -8.87 12.34 -1.74
N ALA A 275 -7.58 12.66 -1.91
CA ALA A 275 -6.99 13.93 -1.46
C ALA A 275 -7.65 15.13 -2.17
N GLY A 276 -7.86 15.03 -3.50
CA GLY A 276 -8.57 16.05 -4.27
C GLY A 276 -10.02 16.25 -3.83
N GLU A 277 -10.74 15.17 -3.54
CA GLU A 277 -12.11 15.23 -3.00
C GLU A 277 -12.15 15.94 -1.64
N LYS A 278 -11.19 15.66 -0.75
CA LYS A 278 -11.04 16.38 0.51
C LYS A 278 -10.68 17.84 0.33
N GLN A 279 -9.80 18.15 -0.64
CA GLN A 279 -9.42 19.53 -0.95
C GLN A 279 -10.62 20.34 -1.44
N LEU A 280 -11.51 19.77 -2.27
CA LEU A 280 -12.76 20.39 -2.67
C LEU A 280 -13.71 20.61 -1.50
N ALA A 281 -13.88 19.62 -0.64
CA ALA A 281 -14.75 19.74 0.54
C ALA A 281 -14.32 20.86 1.51
N LYS A 282 -13.03 21.24 1.52
CA LYS A 282 -12.52 22.36 2.32
C LYS A 282 -12.69 23.75 1.65
N ARG A 283 -13.01 23.78 0.33
CA ARG A 283 -13.22 25.04 -0.41
C ARG A 283 -14.66 25.55 -0.32
N GLY A 284 -15.61 24.67 -0.01
CA GLY A 284 -17.05 24.98 0.17
C GLY A 284 -17.40 25.15 1.64
#